data_8a7caf48176095102ef38ab8f20e4597
#
_entry.id   8a7caf48176095102ef38ab8f20e4597
#
_cell.length_a   1.000
_cell.length_b   1.000
_cell.length_c   1.000
_cell.angle_alpha   90.00
_cell.angle_beta   90.00
_cell.angle_gamma   90.00
#
_symmetry.space_group_name_H-M   'P 1'
#
loop_
_entity.id
_entity.type
_entity.pdbx_description
1 polymer ?
#
loop_
_entity_poly.entity_id
_entity_poly.type
_entity_poly.pdbx_seq_one_letter_code
_entity_poly.pdbx_strand_id
1 'polypeptide(L)'
;ILTNEYLYAPFGDVANREGMILAKYLSGQDVSWRGALRSYASSFYEIRIAQTGLTLDEAKRHGYNADRLEMRAMTKNSDFEDSKPNKVEMIYDKDRKVLLGGTVTGHEAVAQFLDQIAIVINFEIPVEKFIEIDFAYSPTNSSVWNPLLVAYRKLIK
;
A
#
# COMPACT_ATOMS: atom_id res chain seq x y z
N ILE A 1 3.14 -11.70 -6.63
CA ILE A 1 3.43 -11.89 -5.19
C ILE A 1 2.26 -12.60 -4.51
N LEU A 2 1.06 -12.02 -4.52
CA LEU A 2 -0.07 -12.53 -3.73
C LEU A 2 -0.82 -13.72 -4.36
N THR A 3 -0.81 -13.84 -5.69
CA THR A 3 -1.63 -14.82 -6.44
C THR A 3 -0.82 -15.89 -7.14
N ASN A 4 0.48 -15.69 -7.25
CA ASN A 4 1.39 -16.55 -8.02
C ASN A 4 1.01 -16.68 -9.51
N GLU A 5 0.34 -15.66 -10.05
CA GLU A 5 -0.09 -15.62 -11.46
C GLU A 5 0.77 -14.66 -12.28
N TYR A 6 0.85 -14.94 -13.58
CA TYR A 6 1.42 -14.00 -14.54
C TYR A 6 0.42 -12.88 -14.82
N LEU A 7 0.84 -11.64 -14.58
CA LEU A 7 0.00 -10.47 -14.78
C LEU A 7 0.69 -9.48 -15.72
N TYR A 8 -0.11 -8.86 -16.58
CA TYR A 8 0.35 -7.72 -17.36
C TYR A 8 0.49 -6.50 -16.46
N ALA A 9 1.70 -6.02 -16.26
CA ALA A 9 2.02 -4.87 -15.43
C ALA A 9 2.95 -3.89 -16.18
N PRO A 10 2.39 -3.07 -17.11
CA PRO A 10 3.19 -2.19 -17.97
C PRO A 10 3.63 -0.92 -17.25
N PHE A 11 4.26 -1.08 -16.09
CA PHE A 11 4.73 0.02 -15.24
C PHE A 11 6.24 0.15 -15.31
N GLY A 12 6.73 1.38 -15.39
CA GLY A 12 8.15 1.68 -15.55
C GLY A 12 9.00 1.19 -14.38
N ASP A 13 8.49 1.24 -13.15
CA ASP A 13 9.18 0.72 -11.96
C ASP A 13 9.33 -0.81 -12.00
N VAL A 14 8.30 -1.53 -12.46
CA VAL A 14 8.34 -2.99 -12.64
C VAL A 14 9.38 -3.33 -13.69
N ALA A 15 9.34 -2.69 -14.87
CA ALA A 15 10.28 -2.93 -15.95
C ALA A 15 11.74 -2.67 -15.52
N ASN A 16 11.99 -1.59 -14.77
CA ASN A 16 13.35 -1.29 -14.27
C ASN A 16 13.84 -2.38 -13.28
N ARG A 17 12.98 -2.83 -12.36
CA ARG A 17 13.36 -3.88 -11.40
C ARG A 17 13.59 -5.22 -12.08
N GLU A 18 12.73 -5.59 -13.03
CA GLU A 18 12.92 -6.81 -13.83
C GLU A 18 14.23 -6.75 -14.62
N GLY A 19 14.53 -5.62 -15.27
CA GLY A 19 15.81 -5.41 -15.97
C GLY A 19 17.02 -5.53 -15.04
N MET A 20 16.96 -4.98 -13.83
CA MET A 20 18.03 -5.12 -12.84
C MET A 20 18.23 -6.58 -12.39
N ILE A 21 17.16 -7.31 -12.13
CA ILE A 21 17.21 -8.72 -11.73
C ILE A 21 17.77 -9.57 -12.88
N LEU A 22 17.29 -9.33 -14.11
CA LEU A 22 17.79 -10.02 -15.29
C LEU A 22 19.30 -9.80 -15.50
N ALA A 23 19.77 -8.55 -15.37
CA ALA A 23 21.18 -8.23 -15.49
C ALA A 23 22.05 -8.97 -14.45
N LYS A 24 21.59 -9.03 -13.21
CA LYS A 24 22.27 -9.81 -12.16
C LYS A 24 22.29 -11.30 -12.46
N TYR A 25 21.15 -11.86 -12.91
CA TYR A 25 21.07 -13.27 -13.30
C TYR A 25 22.04 -13.59 -14.45
N LEU A 26 22.07 -12.77 -15.49
CA LEU A 26 22.99 -12.94 -16.63
C LEU A 26 24.47 -12.79 -16.23
N SER A 27 24.78 -12.05 -15.17
CA SER A 27 26.13 -11.94 -14.61
C SER A 27 26.51 -13.11 -13.67
N GLY A 28 25.67 -14.13 -13.55
CA GLY A 28 25.93 -15.32 -12.74
C GLY A 28 25.60 -15.18 -11.27
N GLN A 29 24.87 -14.13 -10.87
CA GLN A 29 24.41 -13.99 -9.47
C GLN A 29 23.16 -14.84 -9.24
N ASP A 30 23.08 -15.45 -8.06
CA ASP A 30 21.87 -16.16 -7.62
C ASP A 30 20.83 -15.14 -7.16
N VAL A 31 19.87 -14.86 -8.04
CA VAL A 31 18.78 -13.90 -7.78
C VAL A 31 17.46 -14.47 -8.27
N SER A 32 16.38 -14.07 -7.60
CA SER A 32 15.02 -14.44 -7.98
C SER A 32 14.12 -13.21 -8.09
N TRP A 33 13.15 -13.28 -8.97
CA TRP A 33 12.10 -12.28 -9.10
C TRP A 33 10.87 -12.68 -8.26
N ARG A 34 10.58 -11.91 -7.23
CA ARG A 34 9.40 -12.17 -6.35
C ARG A 34 8.07 -11.73 -6.96
N GLY A 35 8.10 -11.08 -8.11
CA GLY A 35 6.91 -10.51 -8.73
C GLY A 35 6.64 -9.06 -8.30
N ALA A 36 5.47 -8.56 -8.68
CA ALA A 36 5.02 -7.20 -8.41
C ALA A 36 3.64 -7.17 -7.76
N LEU A 37 3.35 -6.10 -7.03
CA LEU A 37 2.03 -5.79 -6.47
C LEU A 37 1.19 -4.94 -7.42
N ARG A 38 1.72 -4.53 -8.56
CA ARG A 38 1.10 -3.57 -9.49
C ARG A 38 0.83 -2.22 -8.82
N SER A 39 1.78 -1.72 -8.02
CA SER A 39 1.66 -0.40 -7.41
C SER A 39 1.76 0.68 -8.46
N TYR A 40 0.80 1.59 -8.49
CA TYR A 40 0.82 2.73 -9.40
C TYR A 40 0.17 3.96 -8.77
N ALA A 41 0.52 5.12 -9.29
CA ALA A 41 -0.12 6.38 -8.97
C ALA A 41 -0.43 7.16 -10.26
N SER A 42 -1.54 7.90 -10.24
CA SER A 42 -1.96 8.75 -11.34
C SER A 42 -2.58 10.04 -10.79
N SER A 43 -2.62 11.07 -11.64
CA SER A 43 -3.21 12.36 -11.30
C SER A 43 -4.24 12.76 -12.35
N PHE A 44 -5.37 13.29 -11.89
CA PHE A 44 -6.39 13.89 -12.70
C PHE A 44 -6.74 15.25 -12.10
N TYR A 45 -6.26 16.33 -12.74
CA TYR A 45 -6.27 17.68 -12.17
C TYR A 45 -5.63 17.68 -10.76
N GLU A 46 -6.37 18.14 -9.76
CA GLU A 46 -5.91 18.19 -8.37
C GLU A 46 -6.08 16.89 -7.60
N ILE A 47 -6.81 15.93 -8.16
CA ILE A 47 -7.05 14.63 -7.53
C ILE A 47 -5.98 13.65 -7.95
N ARG A 48 -5.43 12.96 -6.98
CA ARG A 48 -4.46 11.87 -7.15
C ARG A 48 -5.08 10.56 -6.68
N ILE A 49 -4.76 9.50 -7.38
CA ILE A 49 -5.15 8.14 -7.00
C ILE A 49 -3.91 7.24 -7.07
N ALA A 50 -3.78 6.37 -6.10
CA ALA A 50 -2.76 5.34 -6.11
C ALA A 50 -3.35 4.02 -5.62
N GLN A 51 -2.88 2.89 -6.18
CA GLN A 51 -3.35 1.56 -5.85
C GLN A 51 -2.20 0.57 -5.81
N THR A 52 -2.29 -0.40 -4.91
CA THR A 52 -1.35 -1.53 -4.78
C THR A 52 -2.08 -2.80 -4.40
N GLY A 53 -1.53 -3.96 -4.78
CA GLY A 53 -2.06 -5.27 -4.41
C GLY A 53 -3.42 -5.60 -5.02
N LEU A 54 -4.23 -6.37 -4.31
CA LEU A 54 -5.50 -6.89 -4.79
C LEU A 54 -6.67 -5.96 -4.44
N THR A 55 -7.64 -5.88 -5.35
CA THR A 55 -8.98 -5.39 -5.02
C THR A 55 -9.72 -6.42 -4.17
N LEU A 56 -10.82 -6.03 -3.53
CA LEU A 56 -11.64 -6.95 -2.72
C LEU A 56 -12.13 -8.15 -3.54
N ASP A 57 -12.57 -7.90 -4.77
CA ASP A 57 -13.08 -8.95 -5.66
C ASP A 57 -11.97 -9.89 -6.14
N GLU A 58 -10.78 -9.36 -6.43
CA GLU A 58 -9.62 -10.19 -6.75
C GLU A 58 -9.22 -11.05 -5.56
N ALA A 59 -9.12 -10.48 -4.37
CA ALA A 59 -8.78 -11.23 -3.16
C ALA A 59 -9.75 -12.39 -2.90
N LYS A 60 -11.07 -12.13 -3.01
CA LYS A 60 -12.09 -13.17 -2.85
C LYS A 60 -12.00 -14.26 -3.93
N ARG A 61 -11.74 -13.87 -5.19
CA ARG A 61 -11.56 -14.86 -6.29
C ARG A 61 -10.35 -15.77 -6.08
N HIS A 62 -9.32 -15.28 -5.39
CA HIS A 62 -8.15 -16.06 -5.03
C HIS A 62 -8.28 -16.80 -3.69
N GLY A 63 -9.48 -16.87 -3.12
CA GLY A 63 -9.78 -17.68 -1.94
C GLY A 63 -9.42 -17.04 -0.59
N TYR A 64 -9.05 -15.77 -0.58
CA TYR A 64 -8.83 -15.05 0.69
C TYR A 64 -10.15 -14.76 1.40
N ASN A 65 -10.18 -14.91 2.72
CA ASN A 65 -11.27 -14.42 3.57
C ASN A 65 -11.16 -12.89 3.72
N ALA A 66 -11.28 -12.20 2.58
CA ALA A 66 -10.99 -10.78 2.48
C ALA A 66 -12.15 -9.89 2.88
N ASP A 67 -11.83 -8.77 3.51
CA ASP A 67 -12.76 -7.68 3.79
C ASP A 67 -12.07 -6.33 3.54
N ARG A 68 -12.85 -5.25 3.64
CA ARG A 68 -12.43 -3.90 3.32
C ARG A 68 -12.53 -2.99 4.54
N LEU A 69 -11.49 -2.19 4.75
CA LEU A 69 -11.48 -1.10 5.71
C LEU A 69 -11.36 0.23 4.98
N GLU A 70 -12.30 1.13 5.19
CA GLU A 70 -12.25 2.50 4.68
C GLU A 70 -12.01 3.50 5.81
N MET A 71 -11.21 4.52 5.52
CA MET A 71 -10.93 5.61 6.44
C MET A 71 -10.56 6.89 5.71
N ARG A 72 -10.56 7.99 6.45
CA ARG A 72 -9.92 9.24 6.04
C ARG A 72 -8.58 9.41 6.75
N ALA A 73 -7.58 9.87 6.03
CA ALA A 73 -6.27 10.20 6.55
C ALA A 73 -5.95 11.65 6.17
N MET A 74 -5.71 12.48 7.17
CA MET A 74 -5.32 13.87 6.93
C MET A 74 -3.86 13.93 6.47
N THR A 75 -3.55 14.84 5.55
CA THR A 75 -2.18 15.05 5.05
C THR A 75 -1.26 15.62 6.12
N LYS A 76 -1.82 16.43 7.03
CA LYS A 76 -1.14 17.04 8.19
C LYS A 76 -2.15 17.28 9.32
N ASN A 77 -1.76 17.96 10.40
CA ASN A 77 -2.69 18.31 11.46
C ASN A 77 -3.86 19.14 10.90
N SER A 78 -5.09 18.79 11.31
CA SER A 78 -6.35 19.41 10.84
C SER A 78 -6.49 20.90 11.20
N ASP A 79 -5.68 21.42 12.11
CA ASP A 79 -5.69 22.85 12.49
C ASP A 79 -5.08 23.75 11.40
N PHE A 80 -4.41 23.18 10.40
CA PHE A 80 -3.88 23.91 9.27
C PHE A 80 -4.92 24.00 8.14
N GLU A 81 -5.14 25.22 7.62
CA GLU A 81 -6.12 25.50 6.56
C GLU A 81 -5.90 24.68 5.28
N ASP A 82 -4.63 24.38 4.95
CA ASP A 82 -4.25 23.59 3.79
C ASP A 82 -4.22 22.08 4.07
N SER A 83 -4.62 21.64 5.25
CA SER A 83 -4.79 20.22 5.57
C SER A 83 -5.98 19.63 4.80
N LYS A 84 -5.73 18.58 4.03
CA LYS A 84 -6.73 17.94 3.19
C LYS A 84 -6.89 16.46 3.55
N PRO A 85 -8.12 15.93 3.55
CA PRO A 85 -8.33 14.51 3.75
C PRO A 85 -8.06 13.71 2.47
N ASN A 86 -7.34 12.61 2.62
CA ASN A 86 -7.31 11.54 1.64
C ASN A 86 -8.27 10.43 2.05
N LYS A 87 -8.96 9.81 1.09
CA LYS A 87 -9.67 8.55 1.31
C LYS A 87 -8.65 7.42 1.19
N VAL A 88 -8.60 6.56 2.20
CA VAL A 88 -7.76 5.36 2.21
C VAL A 88 -8.67 4.15 2.33
N GLU A 89 -8.50 3.21 1.40
CA GLU A 89 -9.11 1.90 1.44
C GLU A 89 -8.00 0.86 1.60
N MET A 90 -8.19 -0.09 2.50
CA MET A 90 -7.29 -1.24 2.70
C MET A 90 -8.10 -2.53 2.58
N ILE A 91 -7.57 -3.46 1.81
CA ILE A 91 -8.09 -4.83 1.69
C ILE A 91 -7.25 -5.71 2.59
N TYR A 92 -7.87 -6.49 3.46
CA TYR A 92 -7.17 -7.33 4.43
C TYR A 92 -7.76 -8.74 4.50
N ASP A 93 -6.93 -9.70 4.87
CA ASP A 93 -7.33 -11.06 5.17
C ASP A 93 -7.73 -11.14 6.65
N LYS A 94 -8.96 -11.55 6.93
CA LYS A 94 -9.50 -11.68 8.30
C LYS A 94 -8.83 -12.78 9.10
N ASP A 95 -8.39 -13.84 8.44
CA ASP A 95 -7.81 -15.01 9.09
C ASP A 95 -6.32 -14.77 9.42
N ARG A 96 -5.57 -14.26 8.43
CA ARG A 96 -4.12 -14.02 8.56
C ARG A 96 -3.77 -12.68 9.20
N LYS A 97 -4.74 -11.75 9.29
CA LYS A 97 -4.54 -10.37 9.78
C LYS A 97 -3.42 -9.62 9.06
N VAL A 98 -3.33 -9.77 7.74
CA VAL A 98 -2.39 -9.07 6.86
C VAL A 98 -3.13 -8.26 5.81
N LEU A 99 -2.49 -7.20 5.29
CA LEU A 99 -3.04 -6.46 4.16
C LEU A 99 -2.78 -7.22 2.84
N LEU A 100 -3.76 -7.16 1.94
CA LEU A 100 -3.72 -7.75 0.61
C LEU A 100 -3.70 -6.69 -0.49
N GLY A 101 -4.16 -5.48 -0.20
CA GLY A 101 -4.24 -4.40 -1.15
C GLY A 101 -4.63 -3.08 -0.51
N GLY A 102 -4.59 -2.02 -1.29
CA GLY A 102 -5.07 -0.72 -0.86
C GLY A 102 -5.14 0.30 -1.97
N THR A 103 -6.00 1.28 -1.75
CA THR A 103 -6.18 2.45 -2.62
C THR A 103 -6.15 3.71 -1.78
N VAL A 104 -5.45 4.72 -2.28
CA VAL A 104 -5.43 6.05 -1.69
C VAL A 104 -5.89 7.05 -2.74
N THR A 105 -6.88 7.88 -2.41
CA THR A 105 -7.41 8.92 -3.31
C THR A 105 -7.49 10.23 -2.57
N GLY A 106 -7.00 11.31 -3.17
CA GLY A 106 -7.05 12.63 -2.57
C GLY A 106 -6.11 13.64 -3.22
N HIS A 107 -5.41 14.40 -2.42
CA HIS A 107 -4.61 15.54 -2.90
C HIS A 107 -3.10 15.30 -2.76
N GLU A 108 -2.58 15.39 -1.56
CA GLU A 108 -1.15 15.25 -1.26
C GLU A 108 -0.85 13.92 -0.56
N ALA A 109 0.41 13.54 -0.49
CA ALA A 109 0.89 12.33 0.19
C ALA A 109 0.21 11.00 -0.23
N VAL A 110 -0.48 10.98 -1.39
CA VAL A 110 -1.21 9.80 -1.88
C VAL A 110 -0.25 8.65 -2.16
N ALA A 111 0.84 8.90 -2.90
CA ALA A 111 1.85 7.89 -3.17
C ALA A 111 2.56 7.43 -1.88
N GLN A 112 2.90 8.36 -0.98
CA GLN A 112 3.59 8.06 0.28
C GLN A 112 2.75 7.17 1.21
N PHE A 113 1.44 7.40 1.27
CA PHE A 113 0.54 6.50 2.02
C PHE A 113 0.43 5.13 1.35
N LEU A 114 0.40 5.09 0.01
CA LEU A 114 0.37 3.84 -0.72
C LEU A 114 1.66 3.04 -0.53
N ASP A 115 2.82 3.69 -0.58
CA ASP A 115 4.12 3.03 -0.40
C ASP A 115 4.21 2.32 0.96
N GLN A 116 3.66 2.92 2.02
CA GLN A 116 3.57 2.27 3.33
C GLN A 116 2.72 1.00 3.27
N ILE A 117 1.55 1.05 2.60
CA ILE A 117 0.69 -0.11 2.38
C ILE A 117 1.43 -1.18 1.56
N ALA A 118 2.11 -0.77 0.48
CA ALA A 118 2.89 -1.69 -0.35
C ALA A 118 4.02 -2.39 0.43
N ILE A 119 4.72 -1.67 1.32
CA ILE A 119 5.76 -2.24 2.17
C ILE A 119 5.19 -3.32 3.08
N VAL A 120 4.11 -3.03 3.79
CA VAL A 120 3.54 -4.02 4.73
C VAL A 120 2.97 -5.25 4.01
N ILE A 121 2.45 -5.10 2.77
CA ILE A 121 2.02 -6.23 1.94
C ILE A 121 3.24 -7.04 1.47
N ASN A 122 4.27 -6.39 0.93
CA ASN A 122 5.47 -7.07 0.41
C ASN A 122 6.17 -7.94 1.46
N PHE A 123 6.16 -7.49 2.71
CA PHE A 123 6.83 -8.18 3.82
C PHE A 123 5.85 -8.95 4.73
N GLU A 124 4.58 -9.04 4.33
CA GLU A 124 3.51 -9.73 5.06
C GLU A 124 3.47 -9.32 6.55
N ILE A 125 3.63 -8.03 6.82
CA ILE A 125 3.65 -7.51 8.19
C ILE A 125 2.23 -7.62 8.76
N PRO A 126 2.02 -8.37 9.86
CA PRO A 126 0.71 -8.50 10.48
C PRO A 126 0.21 -7.15 11.01
N VAL A 127 -1.11 -6.93 10.96
CA VAL A 127 -1.73 -5.67 11.40
C VAL A 127 -1.38 -5.35 12.86
N GLU A 128 -1.25 -6.36 13.73
CA GLU A 128 -0.86 -6.19 15.13
C GLU A 128 0.52 -5.55 15.31
N LYS A 129 1.40 -5.65 14.32
CA LYS A 129 2.73 -5.04 14.34
C LYS A 129 2.74 -3.56 13.94
N PHE A 130 1.65 -3.02 13.42
CA PHE A 130 1.63 -1.62 12.97
C PHE A 130 1.82 -0.63 14.12
N ILE A 131 1.45 -1.00 15.35
CA ILE A 131 1.68 -0.18 16.55
C ILE A 131 3.16 -0.03 16.91
N GLU A 132 4.00 -0.96 16.44
CA GLU A 132 5.45 -0.95 16.69
C GLU A 132 6.22 -0.05 15.70
N ILE A 133 5.55 0.41 14.63
CA ILE A 133 6.19 1.23 13.60
C ILE A 133 6.33 2.67 14.09
N ASP A 134 7.55 3.17 14.11
CA ASP A 134 7.86 4.56 14.43
C ASP A 134 7.67 5.44 13.20
N PHE A 135 6.54 6.13 13.12
CA PHE A 135 6.21 7.04 12.02
C PHE A 135 6.70 8.46 12.32
N ALA A 136 7.34 9.07 11.33
CA ALA A 136 7.74 10.47 11.44
C ALA A 136 6.52 11.38 11.63
N TYR A 137 6.58 12.24 12.63
CA TYR A 137 5.53 13.20 12.95
C TYR A 137 6.06 14.64 13.03
N SER A 138 5.32 15.52 12.38
CA SER A 138 5.38 16.96 12.60
C SER A 138 4.02 17.54 12.26
N PRO A 139 3.47 18.48 13.05
CA PRO A 139 2.13 19.04 12.80
C PRO A 139 1.95 19.59 11.38
N THR A 140 3.02 20.12 10.79
CA THR A 140 3.02 20.72 9.45
C THR A 140 3.21 19.74 8.30
N ASN A 141 3.71 18.52 8.57
CA ASN A 141 4.12 17.58 7.51
C ASN A 141 3.35 16.25 7.54
N SER A 142 2.81 15.87 8.69
CA SER A 142 2.11 14.59 8.84
C SER A 142 1.06 14.64 9.94
N SER A 143 0.05 13.81 9.84
CA SER A 143 -0.90 13.59 10.93
C SER A 143 -0.32 12.63 11.96
N VAL A 144 -0.61 12.82 13.22
CA VAL A 144 -0.28 11.88 14.30
C VAL A 144 -0.96 10.51 14.09
N TRP A 145 -2.08 10.50 13.38
CA TRP A 145 -2.84 9.29 13.06
C TRP A 145 -2.50 8.81 11.64
N ASN A 146 -1.35 8.12 11.53
CA ASN A 146 -0.99 7.45 10.29
C ASN A 146 -2.06 6.40 9.92
N PRO A 147 -2.38 6.21 8.61
CA PRO A 147 -3.38 5.21 8.16
C PRO A 147 -3.16 3.81 8.70
N LEU A 148 -1.91 3.34 8.82
CA LEU A 148 -1.61 2.01 9.37
C LEU A 148 -1.95 1.92 10.87
N LEU A 149 -1.69 2.98 11.64
CA LEU A 149 -2.12 3.01 13.06
C LEU A 149 -3.64 3.02 13.21
N VAL A 150 -4.34 3.70 12.31
CA VAL A 150 -5.81 3.67 12.29
C VAL A 150 -6.31 2.28 11.95
N ALA A 151 -5.67 1.59 10.99
CA ALA A 151 -5.99 0.21 10.63
C ALA A 151 -5.79 -0.73 11.84
N TYR A 152 -4.64 -0.64 12.52
CA TYR A 152 -4.40 -1.39 13.75
C TYR A 152 -5.56 -1.24 14.75
N ARG A 153 -5.93 0.01 15.10
CA ARG A 153 -7.00 0.28 16.09
C ARG A 153 -8.36 -0.26 15.68
N LYS A 154 -8.63 -0.41 14.38
CA LYS A 154 -9.92 -0.89 13.87
C LYS A 154 -9.97 -2.41 13.68
N LEU A 155 -8.85 -3.04 13.37
CA LEU A 155 -8.79 -4.46 13.01
C LEU A 155 -8.34 -5.39 14.14
N ILE A 156 -7.77 -4.84 15.24
CA ILE A 156 -7.31 -5.59 16.42
C ILE A 156 -8.36 -5.60 17.56
N LYS A 157 -9.60 -5.44 17.24
CA LYS A 157 -10.68 -5.53 18.24
C LYS A 157 -11.14 -6.98 18.45
#